data_8545ca6bdf6c0ad78399566e4c4223a4
#
_entry.id   8545ca6bdf6c0ad78399566e4c4223a4
#
_cell.length_a   1.000
_cell.length_b   1.000
_cell.length_c   1.000
_cell.angle_alpha   90.00
_cell.angle_beta   90.00
_cell.angle_gamma   90.00
#
_symmetry.space_group_name_H-M   'P 1'
#
loop_
_entity.id
_entity.type
_entity.pdbx_description
1 polymer ?
#
loop_
_entity_poly.entity_id
_entity_poly.type
_entity_poly.pdbx_seq_one_letter_code
_entity_poly.pdbx_strand_id
1 'polypeptide(L)'
;MTHEEILTTLGHYVDYLIAGSTAEAPLWNIEKVRSGKPNKWNYIDGCMITACLSLYKTTGDEKFLDFSKKFLDYFVKDNGVIETYDPAEYNLDNVNQGKNLFTLYDLTGDQRYRDAIETIRGQLETQPRTKEGNFWHKKIYPNQVWLDGTYMAQPFYMEYETRCNGMHGCIDSYKQFMNIQKHMKDAKTGLYYHGYDESREMYWANPETGCSANFWLRAMGWFLVAMVDTLERMDNQLYYEYRAIMAMLKDAVDAMIAFQDAESGMFWQVVDKAGVEGNYLETSGSALFAYAVLKGVRLGYLPKRYTVYGEKAFYGTCDRHLGVGADGALQLGGICLVAGLGGATRRDGSLAYYFSEPIVENDAKGVGPLLLAYTEILAAQKQ
;
A
#
# COMPACT_ATOMS: atom_id res chain seq x y z
N MET A 1 17.73 6.84 18.61
CA MET A 1 16.71 6.74 19.70
C MET A 1 16.68 5.32 20.24
N THR A 2 16.33 5.10 21.54
CA THR A 2 15.98 3.76 22.01
C THR A 2 14.67 3.29 21.37
N HIS A 3 14.40 1.98 21.36
CA HIS A 3 13.13 1.47 20.84
C HIS A 3 11.92 2.06 21.56
N GLU A 4 11.99 2.27 22.88
CA GLU A 4 10.92 2.87 23.67
C GLU A 4 10.68 4.34 23.30
N GLU A 5 11.75 5.10 23.11
CA GLU A 5 11.66 6.50 22.63
C GLU A 5 11.05 6.58 21.25
N ILE A 6 11.39 5.66 20.34
CA ILE A 6 10.79 5.58 18.99
C ILE A 6 9.28 5.36 19.08
N LEU A 7 8.84 4.37 19.87
CA LEU A 7 7.42 4.05 20.00
C LEU A 7 6.62 5.20 20.62
N THR A 8 7.19 5.87 21.64
CA THR A 8 6.59 7.06 22.26
C THR A 8 6.51 8.22 21.27
N THR A 9 7.58 8.46 20.50
CA THR A 9 7.62 9.52 19.49
C THR A 9 6.60 9.28 18.38
N LEU A 10 6.43 8.02 17.93
CA LEU A 10 5.40 7.67 16.94
C LEU A 10 3.98 7.90 17.47
N GLY A 11 3.72 7.62 18.75
CA GLY A 11 2.45 7.95 19.38
C GLY A 11 2.15 9.45 19.34
N HIS A 12 3.11 10.28 19.73
CA HIS A 12 2.97 11.75 19.63
C HIS A 12 2.85 12.23 18.18
N TYR A 13 3.58 11.61 17.25
CA TYR A 13 3.53 11.96 15.85
C TYR A 13 2.18 11.71 15.22
N VAL A 14 1.56 10.55 15.47
CA VAL A 14 0.21 10.27 14.95
C VAL A 14 -0.82 11.21 15.57
N ASP A 15 -0.70 11.52 16.86
CA ASP A 15 -1.56 12.49 17.54
C ASP A 15 -1.48 13.88 16.90
N TYR A 16 -0.26 14.35 16.61
CA TYR A 16 -0.03 15.60 15.89
C TYR A 16 -0.70 15.60 14.51
N LEU A 17 -0.54 14.52 13.74
CA LEU A 17 -1.12 14.41 12.40
C LEU A 17 -2.66 14.43 12.41
N ILE A 18 -3.30 13.64 13.29
CA ILE A 18 -4.77 13.59 13.35
C ILE A 18 -5.36 14.88 13.91
N ALA A 19 -4.70 15.51 14.89
CA ALA A 19 -5.17 16.77 15.47
C ALA A 19 -5.11 17.94 14.47
N GLY A 20 -4.13 17.92 13.57
CA GLY A 20 -3.95 18.97 12.55
C GLY A 20 -4.66 18.70 11.23
N SER A 21 -5.38 17.58 11.08
CA SER A 21 -5.98 17.17 9.80
C SER A 21 -7.49 17.14 9.83
N THR A 22 -8.08 17.52 8.70
CA THR A 22 -9.50 17.26 8.39
C THR A 22 -9.62 16.52 7.08
N ALA A 23 -10.81 16.05 6.74
CA ALA A 23 -11.05 15.40 5.45
C ALA A 23 -10.84 16.35 4.26
N GLU A 24 -11.08 17.66 4.45
CA GLU A 24 -10.86 18.69 3.44
C GLU A 24 -9.38 19.04 3.27
N ALA A 25 -8.61 19.02 4.37
CA ALA A 25 -7.22 19.47 4.41
C ALA A 25 -6.36 18.56 5.30
N PRO A 26 -6.08 17.32 4.87
CA PRO A 26 -5.21 16.42 5.60
C PRO A 26 -3.74 16.83 5.47
N LEU A 27 -3.01 16.92 6.60
CA LEU A 27 -1.59 17.30 6.63
C LEU A 27 -0.69 16.32 5.87
N TRP A 28 -1.10 15.07 5.75
CA TRP A 28 -0.33 13.99 5.13
C TRP A 28 -0.52 13.83 3.62
N ASN A 29 -1.43 14.58 3.00
CA ASN A 29 -1.62 14.51 1.55
C ASN A 29 -0.79 15.62 0.88
N ILE A 30 0.51 15.37 0.78
CA ILE A 30 1.49 16.38 0.34
C ILE A 30 1.22 16.86 -1.08
N GLU A 31 0.67 16.02 -1.95
CA GLU A 31 0.27 16.43 -3.30
C GLU A 31 -0.85 17.49 -3.26
N LYS A 32 -1.80 17.37 -2.33
CA LYS A 32 -2.87 18.36 -2.12
C LYS A 32 -2.35 19.59 -1.43
N VAL A 33 -1.57 19.44 -0.37
CA VAL A 33 -0.94 20.55 0.35
C VAL A 33 -0.14 21.44 -0.62
N ARG A 34 0.72 20.84 -1.45
CA ARG A 34 1.54 21.58 -2.43
C ARG A 34 0.73 22.22 -3.56
N SER A 35 -0.34 21.58 -4.00
CA SER A 35 -1.16 22.10 -5.11
C SER A 35 -2.22 23.09 -4.68
N GLY A 36 -2.55 23.18 -3.38
CA GLY A 36 -3.65 23.99 -2.85
C GLY A 36 -5.04 23.58 -3.37
N LYS A 37 -5.17 22.41 -3.97
CA LYS A 37 -6.44 21.89 -4.50
C LYS A 37 -7.26 21.24 -3.39
N PRO A 38 -8.60 21.32 -3.45
CA PRO A 38 -9.47 20.60 -2.53
C PRO A 38 -9.13 19.11 -2.48
N ASN A 39 -9.26 18.51 -1.30
CA ASN A 39 -9.11 17.08 -1.17
C ASN A 39 -10.27 16.34 -1.87
N LYS A 40 -10.05 15.09 -2.20
CA LYS A 40 -11.04 14.21 -2.82
C LYS A 40 -10.82 12.79 -2.34
N TRP A 41 -11.77 11.91 -2.57
CA TRP A 41 -11.62 10.47 -2.34
C TRP A 41 -10.37 9.95 -3.05
N ASN A 42 -9.44 9.32 -2.31
CA ASN A 42 -8.16 8.86 -2.84
C ASN A 42 -7.51 7.80 -1.95
N TYR A 43 -6.51 7.08 -2.48
CA TYR A 43 -5.79 6.03 -1.75
C TYR A 43 -4.80 6.57 -0.71
N ILE A 44 -4.29 7.79 -0.87
CA ILE A 44 -3.30 8.40 0.04
C ILE A 44 -3.93 8.53 1.42
N ASP A 45 -5.14 9.09 1.47
CA ASP A 45 -5.94 9.14 2.70
C ASP A 45 -6.33 7.74 3.16
N GLY A 46 -6.63 6.84 2.22
CA GLY A 46 -6.91 5.43 2.52
C GLY A 46 -5.81 4.75 3.31
N CYS A 47 -4.53 5.05 3.02
CA CYS A 47 -3.40 4.52 3.79
C CYS A 47 -3.43 4.98 5.26
N MET A 48 -3.70 6.28 5.49
CA MET A 48 -3.78 6.81 6.86
C MET A 48 -4.98 6.29 7.63
N ILE A 49 -6.16 6.26 7.01
CA ILE A 49 -7.37 5.75 7.67
C ILE A 49 -7.21 4.25 7.99
N THR A 50 -6.59 3.47 7.12
CA THR A 50 -6.24 2.07 7.43
C THR A 50 -5.33 1.98 8.66
N ALA A 51 -4.33 2.84 8.76
CA ALA A 51 -3.42 2.89 9.92
C ALA A 51 -4.16 3.31 11.20
N CYS A 52 -5.02 4.33 11.15
CA CYS A 52 -5.82 4.76 12.29
C CYS A 52 -6.76 3.65 12.78
N LEU A 53 -7.47 2.97 11.89
CA LEU A 53 -8.33 1.85 12.26
C LEU A 53 -7.54 0.65 12.83
N SER A 54 -6.31 0.43 12.34
CA SER A 54 -5.40 -0.59 12.90
C SER A 54 -4.90 -0.19 14.30
N LEU A 55 -4.60 1.09 14.52
CA LEU A 55 -4.26 1.62 15.85
C LEU A 55 -5.42 1.45 16.81
N TYR A 56 -6.64 1.79 16.41
CA TYR A 56 -7.84 1.52 17.21
C TYR A 56 -7.94 0.05 17.61
N LYS A 57 -7.87 -0.87 16.66
CA LYS A 57 -7.92 -2.32 16.92
C LYS A 57 -6.82 -2.80 17.86
N THR A 58 -5.63 -2.20 17.78
CA THR A 58 -4.48 -2.60 18.58
C THR A 58 -4.47 -1.99 19.97
N THR A 59 -4.85 -0.71 20.10
CA THR A 59 -4.75 0.05 21.36
C THR A 59 -6.06 0.13 22.14
N GLY A 60 -7.20 0.09 21.46
CA GLY A 60 -8.52 0.38 22.02
C GLY A 60 -8.79 1.87 22.22
N ASP A 61 -7.93 2.77 21.70
CA ASP A 61 -8.11 4.20 21.85
C ASP A 61 -9.12 4.74 20.84
N GLU A 62 -10.28 5.14 21.33
CA GLU A 62 -11.45 5.59 20.55
C GLU A 62 -11.15 6.80 19.66
N LYS A 63 -10.14 7.63 19.99
CA LYS A 63 -9.77 8.79 19.15
C LYS A 63 -9.49 8.39 17.70
N PHE A 64 -8.91 7.21 17.46
CA PHE A 64 -8.60 6.73 16.11
C PHE A 64 -9.84 6.29 15.34
N LEU A 65 -10.81 5.69 16.02
CA LEU A 65 -12.09 5.33 15.42
C LEU A 65 -12.91 6.59 15.10
N ASP A 66 -13.04 7.50 16.07
CA ASP A 66 -13.79 8.75 15.91
C ASP A 66 -13.22 9.60 14.77
N PHE A 67 -11.89 9.71 14.71
CA PHE A 67 -11.24 10.41 13.61
C PHE A 67 -11.52 9.75 12.26
N SER A 68 -11.35 8.43 12.15
CA SER A 68 -11.55 7.68 10.91
C SER A 68 -13.00 7.78 10.43
N LYS A 69 -13.96 7.64 11.36
CA LYS A 69 -15.38 7.80 11.07
C LYS A 69 -15.70 9.20 10.56
N LYS A 70 -15.27 10.24 11.28
CA LYS A 70 -15.49 11.65 10.88
C LYS A 70 -14.89 11.95 9.51
N PHE A 71 -13.69 11.40 9.24
CA PHE A 71 -13.00 11.59 7.96
C PHE A 71 -13.77 10.95 6.80
N LEU A 72 -14.24 9.71 6.96
CA LEU A 72 -14.97 8.99 5.90
C LEU A 72 -16.41 9.49 5.73
N ASP A 73 -17.09 9.93 6.79
CA ASP A 73 -18.43 10.54 6.73
C ASP A 73 -18.45 11.84 5.89
N TYR A 74 -17.30 12.50 5.75
CA TYR A 74 -17.18 13.64 4.86
C TYR A 74 -17.43 13.27 3.39
N PHE A 75 -16.99 12.09 2.96
CA PHE A 75 -17.13 11.60 1.60
C PHE A 75 -18.34 10.69 1.39
N VAL A 76 -18.66 9.84 2.36
CA VAL A 76 -19.73 8.83 2.24
C VAL A 76 -21.08 9.44 2.59
N LYS A 77 -21.97 9.49 1.62
CA LYS A 77 -23.31 10.05 1.74
C LYS A 77 -24.37 8.92 1.70
N ASP A 78 -25.62 9.31 1.78
CA ASP A 78 -26.74 8.38 1.69
C ASP A 78 -26.74 7.63 0.35
N ASN A 79 -27.33 6.42 0.37
CA ASN A 79 -27.47 5.56 -0.81
C ASN A 79 -26.12 5.18 -1.49
N GLY A 80 -25.03 5.11 -0.73
CA GLY A 80 -23.73 4.68 -1.23
C GLY A 80 -23.02 5.69 -2.14
N VAL A 81 -23.49 6.93 -2.18
CA VAL A 81 -22.80 8.01 -2.89
C VAL A 81 -21.50 8.33 -2.18
N ILE A 82 -20.40 8.34 -2.92
CA ILE A 82 -19.08 8.74 -2.44
C ILE A 82 -18.70 10.02 -3.18
N GLU A 83 -18.61 11.11 -2.45
CA GLU A 83 -18.26 12.40 -3.03
C GLU A 83 -16.89 12.36 -3.69
N THR A 84 -16.80 12.96 -4.89
CA THR A 84 -15.56 13.01 -5.70
C THR A 84 -15.05 11.65 -6.22
N TYR A 85 -15.78 10.56 -6.02
CA TYR A 85 -15.49 9.26 -6.61
C TYR A 85 -16.28 9.09 -7.91
N ASP A 86 -15.58 8.84 -9.00
CA ASP A 86 -16.19 8.51 -10.30
C ASP A 86 -15.76 7.10 -10.73
N PRO A 87 -16.64 6.10 -10.67
CA PRO A 87 -16.33 4.74 -11.10
C PRO A 87 -15.99 4.64 -12.60
N ALA A 88 -16.40 5.60 -13.44
CA ALA A 88 -16.10 5.61 -14.86
C ALA A 88 -14.63 5.98 -15.19
N GLU A 89 -13.89 6.51 -14.22
CA GLU A 89 -12.43 6.67 -14.32
C GLU A 89 -11.72 5.31 -14.37
N TYR A 90 -12.36 4.25 -13.86
CA TYR A 90 -11.76 2.92 -13.70
C TYR A 90 -10.35 3.00 -13.12
N ASN A 91 -10.21 3.77 -12.04
CA ASN A 91 -8.96 4.00 -11.34
C ASN A 91 -8.90 3.10 -10.11
N LEU A 92 -8.01 2.09 -10.12
CA LEU A 92 -7.86 1.16 -8.99
C LEU A 92 -7.41 1.87 -7.71
N ASP A 93 -6.69 2.98 -7.80
CA ASP A 93 -6.28 3.74 -6.61
C ASP A 93 -7.49 4.18 -5.77
N ASN A 94 -8.62 4.50 -6.44
CA ASN A 94 -9.83 4.93 -5.75
C ASN A 94 -10.57 3.79 -5.04
N VAL A 95 -10.27 2.53 -5.35
CA VAL A 95 -10.83 1.35 -4.67
C VAL A 95 -10.22 1.16 -3.28
N ASN A 96 -8.95 1.55 -3.10
CA ASN A 96 -8.17 1.25 -1.89
C ASN A 96 -8.85 1.69 -0.58
N GLN A 97 -9.41 2.89 -0.54
CA GLN A 97 -10.06 3.41 0.66
C GLN A 97 -11.34 2.64 1.02
N GLY A 98 -11.94 1.94 0.05
CA GLY A 98 -13.13 1.11 0.25
C GLY A 98 -12.96 0.01 1.30
N LYS A 99 -11.76 -0.54 1.47
CA LYS A 99 -11.49 -1.55 2.50
C LYS A 99 -11.76 -1.07 3.94
N ASN A 100 -11.62 0.24 4.19
CA ASN A 100 -11.89 0.83 5.49
C ASN A 100 -13.39 0.86 5.83
N LEU A 101 -14.24 0.87 4.81
CA LEU A 101 -15.70 0.86 4.98
C LEU A 101 -16.21 -0.44 5.60
N PHE A 102 -15.57 -1.58 5.33
CA PHE A 102 -15.92 -2.85 5.98
C PHE A 102 -15.75 -2.76 7.50
N THR A 103 -14.60 -2.22 7.95
CA THR A 103 -14.34 -2.05 9.38
C THR A 103 -15.36 -1.09 10.02
N LEU A 104 -15.68 0.03 9.38
CA LEU A 104 -16.67 0.96 9.93
C LEU A 104 -18.08 0.37 9.93
N TYR A 105 -18.45 -0.36 8.88
CA TYR A 105 -19.75 -1.05 8.86
C TYR A 105 -19.86 -2.07 10.01
N ASP A 106 -18.81 -2.87 10.23
CA ASP A 106 -18.79 -3.87 11.31
C ASP A 106 -18.92 -3.22 12.71
N LEU A 107 -18.30 -2.06 12.91
CA LEU A 107 -18.29 -1.37 14.20
C LEU A 107 -19.55 -0.55 14.46
N THR A 108 -20.19 -0.03 13.41
CA THR A 108 -21.28 0.95 13.56
C THR A 108 -22.65 0.42 13.11
N GLY A 109 -22.69 -0.55 12.20
CA GLY A 109 -23.92 -1.00 11.53
C GLY A 109 -24.50 0.04 10.55
N ASP A 110 -23.80 1.13 10.24
CA ASP A 110 -24.29 2.19 9.38
C ASP A 110 -24.36 1.74 7.92
N GLN A 111 -25.59 1.66 7.40
CA GLN A 111 -25.89 1.13 6.07
C GLN A 111 -25.21 1.95 4.95
N ARG A 112 -24.92 3.24 5.17
CA ARG A 112 -24.22 4.08 4.18
C ARG A 112 -22.88 3.47 3.78
N TYR A 113 -22.14 2.88 4.73
CA TYR A 113 -20.85 2.23 4.43
C TYR A 113 -21.06 0.96 3.60
N ARG A 114 -22.10 0.18 3.88
CA ARG A 114 -22.44 -1.01 3.09
C ARG A 114 -22.80 -0.65 1.65
N ASP A 115 -23.62 0.38 1.47
CA ASP A 115 -24.03 0.87 0.15
C ASP A 115 -22.81 1.43 -0.63
N ALA A 116 -21.89 2.13 0.04
CA ALA A 116 -20.65 2.63 -0.57
C ALA A 116 -19.70 1.48 -0.98
N ILE A 117 -19.66 0.37 -0.22
CA ILE A 117 -18.93 -0.84 -0.61
C ILE A 117 -19.50 -1.39 -1.93
N GLU A 118 -20.83 -1.44 -2.10
CA GLU A 118 -21.46 -1.87 -3.35
C GLU A 118 -21.10 -0.94 -4.52
N THR A 119 -21.10 0.37 -4.29
CA THR A 119 -20.70 1.35 -5.31
C THR A 119 -19.28 1.10 -5.81
N ILE A 120 -18.33 0.85 -4.90
CA ILE A 120 -16.93 0.56 -5.27
C ILE A 120 -16.83 -0.80 -5.97
N ARG A 121 -17.56 -1.81 -5.49
CA ARG A 121 -17.59 -3.13 -6.12
C ARG A 121 -18.11 -3.05 -7.55
N GLY A 122 -19.11 -2.21 -7.81
CA GLY A 122 -19.66 -1.96 -9.15
C GLY A 122 -18.60 -1.50 -10.15
N GLN A 123 -17.61 -0.71 -9.74
CA GLN A 123 -16.48 -0.39 -10.62
C GLN A 123 -15.72 -1.65 -11.03
N LEU A 124 -15.42 -2.56 -10.09
CA LEU A 124 -14.61 -3.75 -10.37
C LEU A 124 -15.33 -4.77 -11.27
N GLU A 125 -16.67 -4.76 -11.33
CA GLU A 125 -17.43 -5.64 -12.23
C GLU A 125 -17.13 -5.36 -13.70
N THR A 126 -16.95 -4.09 -14.03
CA THR A 126 -16.72 -3.62 -15.40
C THR A 126 -15.32 -3.07 -15.61
N GLN A 127 -14.42 -3.20 -14.62
CA GLN A 127 -13.03 -2.75 -14.73
C GLN A 127 -12.39 -3.36 -15.99
N PRO A 128 -11.80 -2.55 -16.88
CA PRO A 128 -11.09 -3.05 -18.04
C PRO A 128 -9.99 -4.05 -17.64
N ARG A 129 -9.79 -5.06 -18.48
CA ARG A 129 -8.87 -6.17 -18.20
C ARG A 129 -7.91 -6.44 -19.33
N THR A 130 -6.78 -7.01 -19.01
CA THR A 130 -5.89 -7.67 -19.95
C THR A 130 -6.55 -8.93 -20.51
N LYS A 131 -5.99 -9.52 -21.58
CA LYS A 131 -6.48 -10.78 -22.17
C LYS A 131 -6.43 -11.95 -21.17
N GLU A 132 -5.45 -11.95 -20.25
CA GLU A 132 -5.32 -12.96 -19.19
C GLU A 132 -6.17 -12.64 -17.95
N GLY A 133 -6.90 -11.53 -17.93
CA GLY A 133 -7.91 -11.21 -16.92
C GLY A 133 -7.48 -10.26 -15.81
N ASN A 134 -6.25 -9.79 -15.76
CA ASN A 134 -5.84 -8.80 -14.78
C ASN A 134 -6.54 -7.46 -15.03
N PHE A 135 -6.94 -6.79 -13.96
CA PHE A 135 -7.43 -5.42 -14.05
C PHE A 135 -6.35 -4.49 -14.63
N TRP A 136 -6.75 -3.62 -15.56
CA TRP A 136 -5.91 -2.47 -15.88
C TRP A 136 -5.79 -1.58 -14.65
N HIS A 137 -4.58 -1.05 -14.43
CA HIS A 137 -4.38 -0.16 -13.29
C HIS A 137 -5.30 1.06 -13.32
N LYS A 138 -5.48 1.66 -14.51
CA LYS A 138 -6.43 2.77 -14.77
C LYS A 138 -6.89 2.71 -16.22
N LYS A 139 -8.07 3.23 -16.51
CA LYS A 139 -8.57 3.37 -17.88
C LYS A 139 -7.61 4.14 -18.79
N ILE A 140 -6.94 5.16 -18.24
CA ILE A 140 -5.96 5.97 -18.97
C ILE A 140 -4.64 5.25 -19.25
N TYR A 141 -4.45 4.05 -18.70
CA TYR A 141 -3.29 3.16 -18.89
C TYR A 141 -3.77 1.81 -19.42
N PRO A 142 -4.25 1.75 -20.70
CA PRO A 142 -4.81 0.52 -21.26
C PRO A 142 -3.76 -0.60 -21.29
N ASN A 143 -4.21 -1.82 -21.06
CA ASN A 143 -3.40 -3.05 -21.02
C ASN A 143 -2.30 -3.10 -19.95
N GLN A 144 -2.27 -2.14 -19.00
CA GLN A 144 -1.18 -2.05 -18.01
C GLN A 144 -1.60 -2.62 -16.67
N VAL A 145 -0.75 -3.49 -16.14
CA VAL A 145 -0.80 -4.04 -14.78
C VAL A 145 0.39 -3.49 -14.00
N TRP A 146 0.12 -2.80 -12.87
CA TRP A 146 1.15 -2.32 -11.98
C TRP A 146 1.04 -3.04 -10.63
N LEU A 147 2.17 -3.27 -9.95
CA LEU A 147 2.14 -3.88 -8.61
C LEU A 147 1.30 -3.07 -7.63
N ASP A 148 1.32 -1.75 -7.76
CA ASP A 148 0.49 -0.81 -6.99
C ASP A 148 -1.00 -1.15 -7.07
N GLY A 149 -1.51 -1.41 -8.28
CA GLY A 149 -2.90 -1.78 -8.52
C GLY A 149 -3.33 -3.05 -7.78
N THR A 150 -2.39 -3.94 -7.51
CA THR A 150 -2.67 -5.16 -6.73
C THR A 150 -3.06 -4.79 -5.30
N TYR A 151 -2.31 -3.91 -4.64
CA TYR A 151 -2.67 -3.42 -3.31
C TYR A 151 -3.95 -2.58 -3.33
N MET A 152 -4.11 -1.77 -4.38
CA MET A 152 -5.27 -0.88 -4.46
C MET A 152 -6.59 -1.65 -4.53
N ALA A 153 -6.62 -2.81 -5.22
CA ALA A 153 -7.85 -3.53 -5.48
C ALA A 153 -8.01 -4.85 -4.72
N GLN A 154 -6.97 -5.70 -4.66
CA GLN A 154 -7.16 -7.11 -4.28
C GLN A 154 -7.61 -7.32 -2.82
N PRO A 155 -7.11 -6.59 -1.80
CA PRO A 155 -7.62 -6.75 -0.44
C PRO A 155 -9.12 -6.39 -0.32
N PHE A 156 -9.58 -5.32 -0.99
CA PHE A 156 -11.00 -4.97 -1.04
C PHE A 156 -11.80 -6.03 -1.81
N TYR A 157 -11.31 -6.44 -2.97
CA TYR A 157 -11.99 -7.40 -3.84
C TYR A 157 -12.16 -8.75 -3.14
N MET A 158 -11.10 -9.30 -2.57
CA MET A 158 -11.16 -10.55 -1.82
C MET A 158 -12.13 -10.45 -0.62
N GLU A 159 -12.07 -9.37 0.15
CA GLU A 159 -12.97 -9.18 1.29
C GLU A 159 -14.43 -9.12 0.87
N TYR A 160 -14.74 -8.38 -0.21
CA TYR A 160 -16.10 -8.33 -0.75
C TYR A 160 -16.58 -9.71 -1.20
N GLU A 161 -15.78 -10.39 -2.01
CA GLU A 161 -16.17 -11.69 -2.57
C GLU A 161 -16.37 -12.74 -1.49
N THR A 162 -15.52 -12.76 -0.48
CA THR A 162 -15.63 -13.68 0.66
C THR A 162 -16.86 -13.38 1.52
N ARG A 163 -17.10 -12.11 1.84
CA ARG A 163 -18.13 -11.73 2.83
C ARG A 163 -19.51 -11.49 2.22
N CYS A 164 -19.55 -11.05 0.97
CA CYS A 164 -20.75 -10.46 0.38
C CYS A 164 -21.23 -11.16 -0.88
N ASN A 165 -20.38 -11.94 -1.57
CA ASN A 165 -20.70 -12.50 -2.88
C ASN A 165 -20.47 -14.02 -2.97
N GLY A 166 -20.54 -14.74 -1.85
CA GLY A 166 -20.44 -16.21 -1.86
C GLY A 166 -19.16 -16.74 -2.49
N MET A 167 -18.08 -16.00 -2.44
CA MET A 167 -16.74 -16.32 -2.98
C MET A 167 -16.66 -16.42 -4.52
N HIS A 168 -17.64 -15.95 -5.26
CA HIS A 168 -17.66 -16.11 -6.74
C HIS A 168 -16.44 -15.51 -7.44
N GLY A 169 -15.89 -14.39 -6.95
CA GLY A 169 -14.71 -13.72 -7.52
C GLY A 169 -13.37 -14.07 -6.85
N CYS A 170 -13.34 -14.90 -5.80
CA CYS A 170 -12.09 -15.19 -5.09
C CYS A 170 -11.04 -15.85 -5.99
N ILE A 171 -11.47 -16.77 -6.87
CA ILE A 171 -10.56 -17.42 -7.84
C ILE A 171 -10.05 -16.42 -8.89
N ASP A 172 -10.85 -15.43 -9.26
CA ASP A 172 -10.39 -14.35 -10.15
C ASP A 172 -9.29 -13.51 -9.49
N SER A 173 -9.49 -13.11 -8.23
CA SER A 173 -8.46 -12.42 -7.45
C SER A 173 -7.15 -13.24 -7.40
N TYR A 174 -7.23 -14.51 -7.05
CA TYR A 174 -6.08 -15.43 -7.05
C TYR A 174 -5.36 -15.46 -8.40
N LYS A 175 -6.09 -15.63 -9.50
CA LYS A 175 -5.50 -15.67 -10.86
C LYS A 175 -4.72 -14.40 -11.19
N GLN A 176 -5.17 -13.24 -10.73
CA GLN A 176 -4.46 -11.98 -10.94
C GLN A 176 -3.08 -11.96 -10.26
N PHE A 177 -2.95 -12.54 -9.07
CA PHE A 177 -1.64 -12.73 -8.43
C PHE A 177 -0.75 -13.70 -9.23
N MET A 178 -1.31 -14.81 -9.70
CA MET A 178 -0.55 -15.80 -10.49
C MET A 178 -0.04 -15.21 -11.81
N ASN A 179 -0.84 -14.39 -12.48
CA ASN A 179 -0.43 -13.70 -13.70
C ASN A 179 0.70 -12.70 -13.44
N ILE A 180 0.65 -11.97 -12.33
CA ILE A 180 1.76 -11.09 -11.91
C ILE A 180 3.03 -11.91 -11.68
N GLN A 181 2.96 -13.03 -10.98
CA GLN A 181 4.10 -13.91 -10.79
C GLN A 181 4.68 -14.41 -12.12
N LYS A 182 3.81 -14.80 -13.04
CA LYS A 182 4.18 -15.32 -14.36
C LYS A 182 4.92 -14.28 -15.21
N HIS A 183 4.43 -13.04 -15.23
CA HIS A 183 4.90 -12.03 -16.18
C HIS A 183 5.91 -11.03 -15.58
N MET A 184 5.79 -10.73 -14.29
CA MET A 184 6.51 -9.59 -13.69
C MET A 184 7.66 -10.02 -12.77
N LYS A 185 7.82 -11.33 -12.46
CA LYS A 185 8.92 -11.80 -11.62
C LYS A 185 10.20 -11.91 -12.44
N ASP A 186 11.27 -11.27 -11.98
CA ASP A 186 12.61 -11.47 -12.54
C ASP A 186 13.21 -12.79 -12.06
N ALA A 187 13.62 -13.64 -13.00
CA ALA A 187 14.16 -14.96 -12.69
C ALA A 187 15.53 -14.94 -11.98
N LYS A 188 16.30 -13.84 -12.12
CA LYS A 188 17.64 -13.72 -11.55
C LYS A 188 17.62 -13.25 -10.10
N THR A 189 16.82 -12.23 -9.82
CA THR A 189 16.76 -11.59 -8.50
C THR A 189 15.60 -12.06 -7.65
N GLY A 190 14.55 -12.60 -8.25
CA GLY A 190 13.27 -12.92 -7.60
C GLY A 190 12.41 -11.69 -7.32
N LEU A 191 12.90 -10.47 -7.63
CA LEU A 191 12.13 -9.23 -7.50
C LEU A 191 11.08 -9.12 -8.60
N TYR A 192 10.15 -8.19 -8.43
CA TYR A 192 9.09 -7.94 -9.41
C TYR A 192 9.24 -6.54 -10.01
N TYR A 193 9.06 -6.45 -11.34
CA TYR A 193 9.07 -5.17 -12.05
C TYR A 193 7.87 -4.30 -11.65
N HIS A 194 8.04 -2.98 -11.68
CA HIS A 194 7.00 -2.01 -11.28
C HIS A 194 5.70 -2.16 -12.08
N GLY A 195 5.82 -2.31 -13.40
CA GLY A 195 4.68 -2.44 -14.29
C GLY A 195 4.92 -3.39 -15.45
N TYR A 196 3.81 -3.84 -16.02
CA TYR A 196 3.72 -4.72 -17.17
C TYR A 196 2.68 -4.16 -18.14
N ASP A 197 3.05 -4.01 -19.41
CA ASP A 197 2.16 -3.70 -20.51
C ASP A 197 1.97 -4.95 -21.37
N GLU A 198 0.76 -5.53 -21.35
CA GLU A 198 0.45 -6.72 -22.13
C GLU A 198 0.55 -6.45 -23.64
N SER A 199 0.26 -5.22 -24.09
CA SER A 199 0.38 -4.84 -25.50
C SER A 199 1.83 -4.70 -25.94
N ARG A 200 2.76 -4.40 -25.03
CA ARG A 200 4.18 -4.09 -25.29
C ARG A 200 4.40 -2.86 -26.16
N GLU A 201 3.39 -2.01 -26.30
CA GLU A 201 3.44 -0.82 -27.16
C GLU A 201 3.93 0.42 -26.42
N MET A 202 3.91 0.38 -25.09
CA MET A 202 4.36 1.52 -24.29
C MET A 202 5.88 1.67 -24.37
N TYR A 203 6.34 2.90 -24.56
CA TYR A 203 7.78 3.24 -24.70
C TYR A 203 8.64 2.86 -23.49
N TRP A 204 8.06 2.66 -22.33
CA TRP A 204 8.73 2.21 -21.11
C TRP A 204 8.79 0.67 -21.00
N ALA A 205 8.00 -0.04 -21.78
CA ALA A 205 7.90 -1.48 -21.72
C ALA A 205 9.00 -2.14 -22.56
N ASN A 206 9.57 -3.19 -22.00
CA ASN A 206 10.47 -4.06 -22.78
C ASN A 206 9.68 -4.74 -23.90
N PRO A 207 10.13 -4.69 -25.18
CA PRO A 207 9.37 -5.20 -26.32
C PRO A 207 9.21 -6.73 -26.32
N GLU A 208 10.05 -7.46 -25.56
CA GLU A 208 9.97 -8.93 -25.47
C GLU A 208 9.11 -9.37 -24.30
N THR A 209 9.27 -8.71 -23.12
CA THR A 209 8.60 -9.13 -21.88
C THR A 209 7.38 -8.30 -21.53
N GLY A 210 7.29 -7.05 -21.98
CA GLY A 210 6.28 -6.07 -21.57
C GLY A 210 6.57 -5.41 -20.23
N CYS A 211 7.62 -5.82 -19.51
CA CYS A 211 7.94 -5.28 -18.19
C CYS A 211 8.65 -3.93 -18.26
N SER A 212 8.50 -3.11 -17.21
CA SER A 212 9.31 -1.91 -16.99
C SER A 212 10.77 -2.26 -16.66
N ALA A 213 11.67 -1.26 -16.71
CA ALA A 213 13.12 -1.53 -16.66
C ALA A 213 13.66 -1.83 -15.25
N ASN A 214 13.03 -1.35 -14.18
CA ASN A 214 13.60 -1.35 -12.84
C ASN A 214 12.62 -1.85 -11.75
N PHE A 215 13.18 -2.23 -10.60
CA PHE A 215 12.43 -2.67 -9.42
C PHE A 215 12.27 -1.49 -8.46
N TRP A 216 11.14 -0.78 -8.57
CA TRP A 216 10.84 0.32 -7.67
C TRP A 216 10.38 -0.19 -6.31
N LEU A 217 11.03 0.27 -5.26
CA LEU A 217 10.85 -0.25 -3.91
C LEU A 217 9.40 -0.16 -3.42
N ARG A 218 8.73 0.99 -3.62
CA ARG A 218 7.34 1.14 -3.13
C ARG A 218 6.36 0.22 -3.86
N ALA A 219 6.56 -0.04 -5.14
CA ALA A 219 5.75 -1.02 -5.87
C ALA A 219 5.94 -2.43 -5.31
N MET A 220 7.19 -2.85 -5.05
CA MET A 220 7.48 -4.10 -4.34
C MET A 220 6.79 -4.16 -2.99
N GLY A 221 6.89 -3.09 -2.20
CA GLY A 221 6.23 -2.98 -0.89
C GLY A 221 4.71 -3.12 -0.98
N TRP A 222 4.07 -2.43 -1.94
CA TRP A 222 2.63 -2.58 -2.19
C TRP A 222 2.24 -4.01 -2.52
N PHE A 223 3.05 -4.70 -3.32
CA PHE A 223 2.79 -6.09 -3.69
C PHE A 223 2.87 -7.04 -2.49
N LEU A 224 3.85 -6.86 -1.60
CA LEU A 224 3.96 -7.64 -0.35
C LEU A 224 2.73 -7.41 0.54
N VAL A 225 2.32 -6.15 0.70
CA VAL A 225 1.14 -5.80 1.52
C VAL A 225 -0.14 -6.31 0.86
N ALA A 226 -0.26 -6.25 -0.47
CA ALA A 226 -1.39 -6.84 -1.18
C ALA A 226 -1.56 -8.32 -0.86
N MET A 227 -0.46 -9.09 -0.86
CA MET A 227 -0.51 -10.52 -0.54
C MET A 227 -0.90 -10.77 0.92
N VAL A 228 -0.26 -10.12 1.87
CA VAL A 228 -0.52 -10.37 3.31
C VAL A 228 -1.93 -9.92 3.70
N ASP A 229 -2.41 -8.81 3.14
CA ASP A 229 -3.75 -8.30 3.43
C ASP A 229 -4.85 -9.11 2.72
N THR A 230 -4.57 -9.63 1.52
CA THR A 230 -5.51 -10.53 0.83
C THR A 230 -5.62 -11.88 1.52
N LEU A 231 -4.49 -12.46 1.96
CA LEU A 231 -4.47 -13.73 2.72
C LEU A 231 -5.33 -13.67 3.98
N GLU A 232 -5.30 -12.55 4.71
CA GLU A 232 -6.12 -12.36 5.93
C GLU A 232 -7.63 -12.37 5.64
N ARG A 233 -8.04 -12.08 4.39
CA ARG A 233 -9.42 -11.96 3.95
C ARG A 233 -9.94 -13.22 3.23
N MET A 234 -9.08 -14.17 2.95
CA MET A 234 -9.45 -15.41 2.30
C MET A 234 -10.21 -16.34 3.24
N ASP A 235 -11.25 -16.98 2.71
CA ASP A 235 -11.93 -18.07 3.39
C ASP A 235 -11.07 -19.36 3.38
N ASN A 236 -11.21 -20.17 4.41
CA ASN A 236 -10.46 -21.42 4.57
C ASN A 236 -10.80 -22.49 3.51
N GLN A 237 -11.90 -22.34 2.78
CA GLN A 237 -12.23 -23.19 1.63
C GLN A 237 -11.29 -22.96 0.44
N LEU A 238 -10.60 -21.82 0.38
CA LEU A 238 -9.62 -21.49 -0.66
C LEU A 238 -8.22 -22.04 -0.33
N TYR A 239 -8.13 -23.27 0.12
CA TYR A 239 -6.91 -23.84 0.69
C TYR A 239 -5.72 -23.82 -0.29
N TYR A 240 -5.92 -24.20 -1.54
CA TYR A 240 -4.84 -24.25 -2.54
C TYR A 240 -4.37 -22.86 -2.94
N GLU A 241 -5.31 -21.96 -3.17
CA GLU A 241 -5.08 -20.56 -3.54
C GLU A 241 -4.34 -19.82 -2.42
N TYR A 242 -4.79 -20.02 -1.19
CA TYR A 242 -4.15 -19.51 0.03
C TYR A 242 -2.69 -19.96 0.14
N ARG A 243 -2.42 -21.26 -0.04
CA ARG A 243 -1.07 -21.82 0.00
C ARG A 243 -0.17 -21.26 -1.10
N ALA A 244 -0.72 -21.04 -2.30
CA ALA A 244 0.03 -20.49 -3.42
C ALA A 244 0.41 -19.04 -3.19
N ILE A 245 -0.53 -18.18 -2.72
CA ILE A 245 -0.22 -16.78 -2.40
C ILE A 245 0.76 -16.70 -1.21
N MET A 246 0.61 -17.55 -0.20
CA MET A 246 1.53 -17.61 0.93
C MET A 246 2.96 -18.00 0.50
N ALA A 247 3.09 -18.96 -0.42
CA ALA A 247 4.39 -19.31 -1.01
C ALA A 247 5.00 -18.15 -1.81
N MET A 248 4.17 -17.46 -2.59
CA MET A 248 4.60 -16.26 -3.36
C MET A 248 5.07 -15.14 -2.42
N LEU A 249 4.33 -14.88 -1.34
CA LEU A 249 4.72 -13.90 -0.31
C LEU A 249 6.10 -14.24 0.25
N LYS A 250 6.29 -15.50 0.65
CA LYS A 250 7.57 -15.95 1.21
C LYS A 250 8.71 -15.77 0.21
N ASP A 251 8.52 -16.19 -1.04
CA ASP A 251 9.55 -16.05 -2.09
C ASP A 251 9.90 -14.58 -2.36
N ALA A 252 8.91 -13.69 -2.41
CA ALA A 252 9.13 -12.27 -2.62
C ALA A 252 9.84 -11.61 -1.42
N VAL A 253 9.51 -12.02 -0.19
CA VAL A 253 10.21 -11.56 1.02
C VAL A 253 11.65 -12.07 1.03
N ASP A 254 11.91 -13.32 0.69
CA ASP A 254 13.28 -13.87 0.59
C ASP A 254 14.12 -13.10 -0.44
N ALA A 255 13.53 -12.78 -1.60
CA ALA A 255 14.18 -11.97 -2.61
C ALA A 255 14.51 -10.56 -2.10
N MET A 256 13.58 -9.90 -1.41
CA MET A 256 13.81 -8.57 -0.83
C MET A 256 14.92 -8.58 0.24
N ILE A 257 14.94 -9.58 1.13
CA ILE A 257 15.95 -9.69 2.20
C ILE A 257 17.38 -9.68 1.63
N ALA A 258 17.60 -10.25 0.44
CA ALA A 258 18.92 -10.24 -0.20
C ALA A 258 19.41 -8.83 -0.57
N PHE A 259 18.52 -7.85 -0.62
CA PHE A 259 18.82 -6.43 -0.92
C PHE A 259 18.65 -5.51 0.28
N GLN A 260 18.33 -6.04 1.47
CA GLN A 260 18.20 -5.23 2.67
C GLN A 260 19.55 -4.63 3.06
N ASP A 261 19.62 -3.32 3.22
CA ASP A 261 20.83 -2.64 3.63
C ASP A 261 21.32 -3.15 4.98
N ALA A 262 22.55 -3.60 5.04
CA ALA A 262 23.09 -4.29 6.20
C ALA A 262 23.23 -3.38 7.44
N GLU A 263 23.48 -2.10 7.25
CA GLU A 263 23.65 -1.13 8.33
C GLU A 263 22.32 -0.63 8.86
N SER A 264 21.49 -0.05 7.98
CA SER A 264 20.23 0.58 8.37
C SER A 264 19.05 -0.38 8.47
N GLY A 265 19.09 -1.51 7.76
CA GLY A 265 17.94 -2.40 7.59
C GLY A 265 16.87 -1.89 6.63
N MET A 266 17.03 -0.72 6.07
CA MET A 266 16.14 -0.15 5.06
C MET A 266 16.44 -0.71 3.66
N PHE A 267 15.75 -0.17 2.66
CA PHE A 267 15.95 -0.52 1.25
C PHE A 267 16.15 0.73 0.40
N TRP A 268 16.90 0.56 -0.67
CA TRP A 268 17.12 1.59 -1.66
C TRP A 268 15.89 1.79 -2.55
N GLN A 269 15.60 3.03 -2.98
CA GLN A 269 14.44 3.37 -3.80
C GLN A 269 14.31 2.51 -5.06
N VAL A 270 15.41 2.26 -5.76
CA VAL A 270 15.53 1.21 -6.78
C VAL A 270 16.32 0.08 -6.15
N VAL A 271 15.65 -1.03 -5.89
CA VAL A 271 16.05 -2.06 -4.92
C VAL A 271 17.43 -2.66 -5.19
N ASP A 272 17.71 -3.01 -6.43
CA ASP A 272 18.95 -3.70 -6.86
C ASP A 272 20.08 -2.74 -7.25
N LYS A 273 19.95 -1.44 -6.95
CA LYS A 273 20.89 -0.38 -7.33
C LYS A 273 21.51 0.31 -6.10
N ALA A 274 21.87 -0.47 -5.09
CA ALA A 274 22.56 0.04 -3.91
C ALA A 274 23.81 0.85 -4.27
N GLY A 275 23.96 2.04 -3.68
CA GLY A 275 25.13 2.89 -3.87
C GLY A 275 25.27 3.58 -5.23
N VAL A 276 24.30 3.40 -6.14
CA VAL A 276 24.26 4.18 -7.39
C VAL A 276 23.93 5.63 -7.06
N GLU A 277 24.68 6.57 -7.65
CA GLU A 277 24.50 8.01 -7.45
C GLU A 277 23.05 8.43 -7.75
N GLY A 278 22.45 9.17 -6.83
CA GLY A 278 21.05 9.60 -6.90
C GLY A 278 20.07 8.62 -6.27
N ASN A 279 20.45 7.36 -5.99
CA ASN A 279 19.62 6.43 -5.23
C ASN A 279 19.73 6.70 -3.72
N TYR A 280 18.68 6.40 -2.97
CA TYR A 280 18.65 6.66 -1.52
C TYR A 280 17.84 5.59 -0.79
N LEU A 281 18.05 5.48 0.53
CA LEU A 281 17.29 4.63 1.42
C LEU A 281 15.91 5.25 1.64
N GLU A 282 14.87 4.57 1.14
CA GLU A 282 13.54 5.14 0.98
C GLU A 282 12.58 4.63 2.05
N THR A 283 11.84 5.54 2.65
CA THR A 283 10.97 5.28 3.81
C THR A 283 9.76 4.43 3.47
N SER A 284 9.02 4.75 2.43
CA SER A 284 7.69 4.16 2.22
C SER A 284 7.74 2.67 1.92
N GLY A 285 8.64 2.27 1.03
CA GLY A 285 8.79 0.85 0.70
C GLY A 285 9.46 0.05 1.82
N SER A 286 10.38 0.65 2.58
CA SER A 286 10.97 0.03 3.78
C SER A 286 9.91 -0.23 4.86
N ALA A 287 9.00 0.73 5.08
CA ALA A 287 7.89 0.60 6.02
C ALA A 287 6.86 -0.44 5.55
N LEU A 288 6.54 -0.50 4.24
CA LEU A 288 5.66 -1.52 3.67
C LEU A 288 6.24 -2.93 3.85
N PHE A 289 7.55 -3.10 3.62
CA PHE A 289 8.24 -4.36 3.88
C PHE A 289 8.15 -4.74 5.36
N ALA A 290 8.43 -3.79 6.27
CA ALA A 290 8.34 -4.03 7.71
C ALA A 290 6.94 -4.51 8.11
N TYR A 291 5.90 -3.82 7.67
CA TYR A 291 4.52 -4.20 7.94
C TYR A 291 4.17 -5.59 7.39
N ALA A 292 4.48 -5.84 6.11
CA ALA A 292 4.15 -7.11 5.48
C ALA A 292 4.82 -8.30 6.16
N VAL A 293 6.09 -8.14 6.57
CA VAL A 293 6.84 -9.19 7.27
C VAL A 293 6.31 -9.40 8.68
N LEU A 294 6.14 -8.35 9.48
CA LEU A 294 5.68 -8.45 10.86
C LEU A 294 4.27 -9.03 10.94
N LYS A 295 3.35 -8.53 10.12
CA LYS A 295 1.99 -9.07 10.00
C LYS A 295 2.00 -10.52 9.50
N GLY A 296 2.81 -10.82 8.48
CA GLY A 296 2.93 -12.17 7.94
C GLY A 296 3.43 -13.17 8.99
N VAL A 297 4.34 -12.76 9.88
CA VAL A 297 4.80 -13.59 11.01
C VAL A 297 3.69 -13.75 12.04
N ARG A 298 3.02 -12.67 12.44
CA ARG A 298 1.93 -12.71 13.43
C ARG A 298 0.80 -13.64 13.00
N LEU A 299 0.45 -13.61 11.72
CA LEU A 299 -0.61 -14.46 11.15
C LEU A 299 -0.15 -15.87 10.74
N GLY A 300 1.15 -16.20 10.92
CA GLY A 300 1.69 -17.51 10.60
C GLY A 300 1.96 -17.76 9.11
N TYR A 301 1.92 -16.73 8.26
CA TYR A 301 2.25 -16.83 6.83
C TYR A 301 3.76 -16.93 6.60
N LEU A 302 4.52 -16.30 7.46
CA LEU A 302 5.98 -16.35 7.47
C LEU A 302 6.50 -16.96 8.78
N PRO A 303 7.59 -17.75 8.73
CA PRO A 303 8.24 -18.28 9.93
C PRO A 303 8.74 -17.18 10.88
N LYS A 304 8.72 -17.42 12.18
CA LYS A 304 9.14 -16.47 13.23
C LYS A 304 10.53 -15.86 13.01
N ARG A 305 11.47 -16.59 12.39
CA ARG A 305 12.80 -16.08 12.08
C ARG A 305 12.83 -14.84 11.18
N TYR A 306 11.73 -14.53 10.48
CA TYR A 306 11.64 -13.33 9.63
C TYR A 306 11.40 -12.06 10.44
N THR A 307 10.95 -12.13 11.70
CA THR A 307 10.70 -10.98 12.57
C THR A 307 11.87 -10.00 12.56
N VAL A 308 13.10 -10.48 12.66
CA VAL A 308 14.31 -9.65 12.71
C VAL A 308 14.46 -8.74 11.50
N TYR A 309 14.04 -9.16 10.31
CA TYR A 309 14.15 -8.34 9.10
C TYR A 309 13.08 -7.24 9.07
N GLY A 310 11.86 -7.56 9.51
CA GLY A 310 10.78 -6.57 9.64
C GLY A 310 11.10 -5.53 10.72
N GLU A 311 11.54 -5.95 11.90
CA GLU A 311 11.96 -5.05 12.99
C GLU A 311 13.13 -4.16 12.56
N LYS A 312 14.13 -4.72 11.89
CA LYS A 312 15.29 -3.96 11.41
C LYS A 312 14.89 -2.89 10.40
N ALA A 313 13.97 -3.20 9.49
CA ALA A 313 13.44 -2.22 8.54
C ALA A 313 12.61 -1.12 9.24
N PHE A 314 11.78 -1.48 10.23
CA PHE A 314 10.99 -0.55 11.01
C PHE A 314 11.86 0.42 11.82
N TYR A 315 12.72 -0.12 12.68
CA TYR A 315 13.56 0.71 13.55
C TYR A 315 14.58 1.52 12.76
N GLY A 316 15.17 0.94 11.71
CA GLY A 316 16.10 1.66 10.84
C GLY A 316 15.44 2.83 10.10
N THR A 317 14.18 2.67 9.67
CA THR A 317 13.40 3.78 9.10
C THR A 317 13.16 4.88 10.14
N CYS A 318 12.79 4.52 11.35
CA CYS A 318 12.57 5.48 12.43
C CYS A 318 13.88 6.21 12.81
N ASP A 319 14.96 5.49 13.03
CA ASP A 319 16.25 6.09 13.41
C ASP A 319 16.78 7.07 12.37
N ARG A 320 16.52 6.79 11.09
CA ARG A 320 17.03 7.63 10.01
C ARG A 320 16.16 8.82 9.68
N HIS A 321 14.83 8.67 9.76
CA HIS A 321 13.90 9.61 9.14
C HIS A 321 12.83 10.17 10.06
N LEU A 322 12.61 9.60 11.25
CA LEU A 322 11.70 10.14 12.26
C LEU A 322 12.44 11.13 13.14
N GLY A 323 11.98 12.37 13.20
CA GLY A 323 12.65 13.40 14.00
C GLY A 323 11.86 14.70 14.08
N VAL A 324 12.55 15.77 14.45
CA VAL A 324 11.97 17.11 14.55
C VAL A 324 12.45 17.95 13.38
N GLY A 325 11.52 18.56 12.68
CA GLY A 325 11.80 19.46 11.56
C GLY A 325 12.34 20.82 12.00
N ALA A 326 12.68 21.63 11.01
CA ALA A 326 13.20 22.98 11.24
C ALA A 326 12.18 23.91 11.93
N ASP A 327 10.89 23.62 11.81
CA ASP A 327 9.77 24.33 12.45
C ASP A 327 9.47 23.83 13.88
N GLY A 328 10.22 22.84 14.37
CA GLY A 328 10.02 22.23 15.69
C GLY A 328 8.92 21.17 15.74
N ALA A 329 8.23 20.89 14.62
CA ALA A 329 7.24 19.82 14.56
C ALA A 329 7.86 18.45 14.30
N LEU A 330 7.20 17.39 14.77
CA LEU A 330 7.57 16.03 14.42
C LEU A 330 7.35 15.78 12.93
N GLN A 331 8.30 15.10 12.31
CA GLN A 331 8.24 14.75 10.89
C GLN A 331 8.81 13.38 10.60
N LEU A 332 8.36 12.77 9.51
CA LEU A 332 8.91 11.57 8.90
C LEU A 332 9.39 11.91 7.49
N GLY A 333 10.70 11.88 7.27
CA GLY A 333 11.32 12.20 5.98
C GLY A 333 11.61 10.98 5.09
N GLY A 334 12.39 11.20 4.03
CA GLY A 334 12.90 10.15 3.15
C GLY A 334 11.83 9.45 2.29
N ILE A 335 10.69 10.09 2.03
CA ILE A 335 9.56 9.52 1.29
C ILE A 335 9.62 9.98 -0.17
N CYS A 336 9.65 9.06 -1.13
CA CYS A 336 9.41 9.38 -2.53
C CYS A 336 7.99 9.93 -2.70
N LEU A 337 7.82 11.15 -3.23
CA LEU A 337 6.50 11.75 -3.35
C LEU A 337 5.57 10.87 -4.20
N VAL A 338 5.98 10.57 -5.42
CA VAL A 338 5.20 9.73 -6.34
C VAL A 338 6.13 9.13 -7.39
N ALA A 339 5.89 7.91 -7.81
CA ALA A 339 6.43 7.41 -9.07
C ALA A 339 5.36 6.61 -9.82
N GLY A 340 5.53 6.48 -11.10
CA GLY A 340 4.61 5.77 -11.98
C GLY A 340 5.22 5.58 -13.35
N LEU A 341 4.44 5.08 -14.30
CA LEU A 341 4.86 4.78 -15.65
C LEU A 341 3.95 5.49 -16.66
N GLY A 342 4.49 5.98 -17.75
CA GLY A 342 3.70 6.66 -18.78
C GLY A 342 3.15 8.01 -18.35
N GLY A 343 1.98 8.36 -18.89
CA GLY A 343 1.30 9.62 -18.64
C GLY A 343 1.87 10.81 -19.41
N ALA A 344 1.31 11.98 -19.17
CA ALA A 344 1.66 13.22 -19.89
C ALA A 344 3.14 13.64 -19.71
N THR A 345 3.74 13.32 -18.57
CA THR A 345 5.14 13.60 -18.27
C THR A 345 6.12 12.57 -18.81
N ARG A 346 5.62 11.56 -19.56
CA ARG A 346 6.41 10.50 -20.18
C ARG A 346 7.36 9.78 -19.20
N ARG A 347 6.86 9.38 -18.04
CA ARG A 347 7.62 8.63 -17.03
C ARG A 347 8.05 7.29 -17.62
N ASP A 348 9.35 7.15 -17.87
CA ASP A 348 9.91 6.04 -18.64
C ASP A 348 10.41 4.86 -17.79
N GLY A 349 10.36 4.98 -16.45
CA GLY A 349 10.83 3.96 -15.53
C GLY A 349 12.35 3.76 -15.54
N SER A 350 13.12 4.70 -16.09
CA SER A 350 14.59 4.70 -16.02
C SER A 350 15.10 5.07 -14.63
N LEU A 351 16.38 4.81 -14.35
CA LEU A 351 17.01 5.26 -13.11
C LEU A 351 16.98 6.78 -13.00
N ALA A 352 17.26 7.49 -14.10
CA ALA A 352 17.22 8.95 -14.11
C ALA A 352 15.82 9.48 -13.74
N TYR A 353 14.77 8.83 -14.23
CA TYR A 353 13.41 9.18 -13.85
C TYR A 353 13.16 8.94 -12.36
N TYR A 354 13.40 7.73 -11.83
CA TYR A 354 13.14 7.44 -10.40
C TYR A 354 13.95 8.36 -9.48
N PHE A 355 15.20 8.68 -9.82
CA PHE A 355 16.06 9.55 -9.01
C PHE A 355 15.68 11.04 -9.10
N SER A 356 14.90 11.44 -10.10
CA SER A 356 14.38 12.81 -10.24
C SER A 356 13.09 13.07 -9.44
N GLU A 357 12.43 12.03 -8.95
CA GLU A 357 11.20 12.19 -8.18
C GLU A 357 11.48 12.87 -6.82
N PRO A 358 10.66 13.85 -6.41
CA PRO A 358 10.88 14.59 -5.18
C PRO A 358 10.85 13.68 -3.94
N ILE A 359 11.77 13.95 -3.02
CA ILE A 359 11.75 13.39 -1.66
C ILE A 359 11.02 14.37 -0.76
N VAL A 360 10.09 13.87 0.04
CA VAL A 360 9.23 14.68 0.89
C VAL A 360 9.13 14.14 2.31
N GLU A 361 8.57 14.97 3.18
CA GLU A 361 8.22 14.62 4.55
C GLU A 361 6.71 14.46 4.69
N ASN A 362 6.30 13.66 5.66
CA ASN A 362 4.92 13.52 6.15
C ASN A 362 3.89 13.02 5.12
N ASP A 363 4.30 12.51 3.97
CA ASP A 363 3.35 11.96 3.00
C ASP A 363 2.80 10.60 3.47
N ALA A 364 1.49 10.43 3.38
CA ALA A 364 0.81 9.22 3.86
C ALA A 364 1.25 7.92 3.16
N LYS A 365 1.84 8.01 1.98
CA LYS A 365 2.43 6.84 1.30
C LYS A 365 3.62 6.23 2.06
N GLY A 366 4.24 6.99 2.96
CA GLY A 366 5.26 6.51 3.90
C GLY A 366 4.74 6.43 5.34
N VAL A 367 3.99 7.45 5.78
CA VAL A 367 3.46 7.54 7.15
C VAL A 367 2.49 6.39 7.45
N GLY A 368 1.49 6.16 6.57
CA GLY A 368 0.52 5.09 6.76
C GLY A 368 1.17 3.71 6.93
N PRO A 369 2.04 3.26 6.01
CA PRO A 369 2.78 2.01 6.18
C PRO A 369 3.63 1.92 7.44
N LEU A 370 4.30 3.01 7.84
CA LEU A 370 5.09 3.01 9.08
C LEU A 370 4.20 2.84 10.31
N LEU A 371 3.05 3.51 10.35
CA LEU A 371 2.08 3.33 11.43
C LEU A 371 1.44 1.93 11.43
N LEU A 372 1.24 1.32 10.26
CA LEU A 372 0.81 -0.08 10.18
C LEU A 372 1.87 -1.02 10.75
N ALA A 373 3.16 -0.82 10.43
CA ALA A 373 4.24 -1.59 11.04
C ALA A 373 4.33 -1.33 12.56
N TYR A 374 4.11 -0.10 13.00
CA TYR A 374 4.03 0.25 14.42
C TYR A 374 2.93 -0.52 15.15
N THR A 375 1.74 -0.70 14.53
CA THR A 375 0.67 -1.52 15.14
C THR A 375 1.09 -2.98 15.35
N GLU A 376 1.88 -3.55 14.43
CA GLU A 376 2.40 -4.92 14.57
C GLU A 376 3.44 -5.03 15.69
N ILE A 377 4.30 -4.02 15.86
CA ILE A 377 5.24 -3.95 17.00
C ILE A 377 4.48 -3.87 18.33
N LEU A 378 3.46 -3.00 18.42
CA LEU A 378 2.63 -2.90 19.63
C LEU A 378 1.86 -4.20 19.92
N ALA A 379 1.36 -4.88 18.91
CA ALA A 379 0.67 -6.15 19.06
C ALA A 379 1.62 -7.25 19.58
N ALA A 380 2.87 -7.26 19.14
CA ALA A 380 3.87 -8.23 19.60
C ALA A 380 4.26 -8.03 21.09
N GLN A 381 4.21 -6.79 21.60
CA GLN A 381 4.48 -6.49 23.02
C GLN A 381 3.37 -6.97 23.98
N LYS A 382 2.17 -7.24 23.45
CA LYS A 382 1.02 -7.70 24.25
C LYS A 382 0.91 -9.24 24.35
N GLN A 383 1.71 -9.97 23.56
CA GLN A 383 1.79 -11.44 23.56
C GLN A 383 2.89 -11.95 24.50
#